data_0e8e1233b7a8495dae91885c9e9b6a37
#
_entry.id   0e8e1233b7a8495dae91885c9e9b6a37
#
_cell.length_a   1.000
_cell.length_b   1.000
_cell.length_c   1.000
_cell.angle_alpha   90.00
_cell.angle_beta   90.00
_cell.angle_gamma   90.00
#
_symmetry.space_group_name_H-M   'P 1'
#
loop_
_entity.id
_entity.type
_entity.pdbx_description
1 polymer ?
#
loop_
_entity_poly.entity_id
_entity_poly.type
_entity_poly.pdbx_seq_one_letter_code
_entity_poly.pdbx_strand_id
1 'polypeptide(L)'
;LFGHGNRHLPYLIHAFDRAVQRGIGQDSGRLELRQVAQQTLDGGWQPIYRPGEALQPAPPFVPKPPPCPERLTVLLETPLRLRLAEKLMGADAFQFGALFANLLRRISLLITFHADTPLEADFAGLSRAGWTIRQRAARLRWHEWTRYSSRQDALLQMGGLVGEIELDGTGLEPFWPYLWLGQWTHAGKGAVMG
;
A
#
# COMPACT_ATOMS: atom_id res chain seq x y z
N LEU A 1 3.33 -2.78 -9.17
CA LEU A 1 2.59 -3.92 -9.71
C LEU A 1 2.88 -5.15 -8.88
N PHE A 2 1.94 -6.10 -8.79
CA PHE A 2 2.08 -7.32 -7.99
C PHE A 2 1.81 -8.55 -8.84
N GLY A 3 2.57 -9.62 -8.60
CA GLY A 3 2.34 -10.94 -9.18
C GLY A 3 2.05 -10.89 -10.68
N HIS A 4 0.95 -11.49 -11.09
CA HIS A 4 0.51 -11.53 -12.50
C HIS A 4 0.29 -10.15 -13.13
N GLY A 5 0.09 -9.10 -12.31
CA GLY A 5 -0.03 -7.73 -12.79
C GLY A 5 1.22 -7.22 -13.51
N ASN A 6 2.40 -7.77 -13.21
CA ASN A 6 3.66 -7.36 -13.84
C ASN A 6 3.66 -7.56 -15.36
N ARG A 7 2.92 -8.54 -15.88
CA ARG A 7 2.76 -8.78 -17.34
C ARG A 7 2.09 -7.64 -18.08
N HIS A 8 1.36 -6.77 -17.35
CA HIS A 8 0.66 -5.63 -17.92
C HIS A 8 1.49 -4.33 -17.89
N LEU A 9 2.74 -4.38 -17.46
CA LEU A 9 3.63 -3.22 -17.43
C LEU A 9 3.69 -2.46 -18.76
N PRO A 10 3.84 -3.13 -19.96
CA PRO A 10 3.88 -2.42 -21.23
C PRO A 10 2.60 -1.61 -21.51
N TYR A 11 1.45 -2.18 -21.19
CA TYR A 11 0.15 -1.50 -21.39
C TYR A 11 -0.01 -0.29 -20.47
N LEU A 12 0.47 -0.39 -19.21
CA LEU A 12 0.43 0.73 -18.26
C LEU A 12 1.32 1.88 -18.72
N ILE A 13 2.54 1.57 -19.16
CA ILE A 13 3.46 2.59 -19.69
C ILE A 13 2.83 3.29 -20.90
N HIS A 14 2.29 2.52 -21.86
CA HIS A 14 1.65 3.08 -23.04
C HIS A 14 0.42 3.92 -22.70
N ALA A 15 -0.44 3.42 -21.80
CA ALA A 15 -1.64 4.15 -21.40
C ALA A 15 -1.29 5.46 -20.69
N PHE A 16 -0.26 5.44 -19.82
CA PHE A 16 0.22 6.62 -19.12
C PHE A 16 0.80 7.65 -20.08
N ASP A 17 1.69 7.22 -21.00
CA ASP A 17 2.27 8.09 -22.02
C ASP A 17 1.20 8.79 -22.85
N ARG A 18 0.19 8.05 -23.31
CA ARG A 18 -0.94 8.65 -24.04
C ARG A 18 -1.79 9.59 -23.20
N ALA A 19 -2.01 9.25 -21.93
CA ALA A 19 -2.81 10.09 -21.03
C ALA A 19 -2.11 11.42 -20.76
N VAL A 20 -0.80 11.42 -20.50
CA VAL A 20 -0.05 12.65 -20.21
C VAL A 20 0.05 13.58 -21.43
N GLN A 21 0.13 13.02 -22.64
CA GLN A 21 0.10 13.80 -23.87
C GLN A 21 -1.26 14.45 -24.16
N ARG A 22 -2.37 13.75 -23.80
CA ARG A 22 -3.73 14.30 -23.95
C ARG A 22 -4.09 15.33 -22.90
N GLY A 23 -3.46 15.26 -21.75
CA GLY A 23 -3.69 16.07 -20.58
C GLY A 23 -4.33 15.28 -19.43
N ILE A 24 -3.84 15.55 -18.22
CA ILE A 24 -4.32 14.95 -16.97
C ILE A 24 -4.85 16.03 -16.05
N GLY A 25 -5.90 15.71 -15.30
CA GLY A 25 -6.52 16.59 -14.34
C GLY A 25 -7.54 17.55 -14.92
N GLN A 26 -8.10 18.40 -14.06
CA GLN A 26 -9.19 19.31 -14.41
C GLN A 26 -8.79 20.30 -15.50
N ASP A 27 -7.55 20.79 -15.46
CA ASP A 27 -7.01 21.78 -16.40
C ASP A 27 -6.32 21.14 -17.61
N SER A 28 -6.46 19.82 -17.80
CA SER A 28 -5.86 19.06 -18.90
C SER A 28 -4.35 19.33 -19.06
N GLY A 29 -3.63 19.35 -17.93
CA GLY A 29 -2.18 19.57 -17.92
C GLY A 29 -1.44 18.52 -18.74
N ARG A 30 -0.63 18.97 -19.70
CA ARG A 30 0.19 18.09 -20.54
C ARG A 30 1.54 17.86 -19.89
N LEU A 31 1.98 16.61 -19.91
CA LEU A 31 3.26 16.17 -19.39
C LEU A 31 3.99 15.36 -20.45
N GLU A 32 5.27 15.21 -20.27
CA GLU A 32 6.12 14.37 -21.11
C GLU A 32 6.68 13.23 -20.27
N LEU A 33 6.47 12.01 -20.74
CA LEU A 33 7.13 10.84 -20.15
C LEU A 33 8.59 10.81 -20.60
N ARG A 34 9.53 11.03 -19.69
CA ARG A 34 10.96 11.00 -20.01
C ARG A 34 11.57 9.62 -19.89
N GLN A 35 11.26 8.92 -18.82
CA GLN A 35 11.71 7.55 -18.59
C GLN A 35 10.82 6.83 -17.59
N VAL A 36 10.89 5.50 -17.64
CA VAL A 36 10.40 4.61 -16.59
C VAL A 36 11.59 3.87 -16.01
N ALA A 37 11.71 3.84 -14.69
CA ALA A 37 12.75 3.11 -14.00
C ALA A 37 12.14 2.03 -13.11
N GLN A 38 12.86 0.93 -12.94
CA GLN A 38 12.51 -0.17 -12.03
C GLN A 38 13.53 -0.21 -10.90
N GLN A 39 13.05 -0.41 -9.68
CA GLN A 39 13.92 -0.59 -8.53
C GLN A 39 14.66 -1.93 -8.63
N THR A 40 15.95 -1.92 -8.31
CA THR A 40 16.82 -3.09 -8.28
C THR A 40 16.91 -3.69 -6.87
N LEU A 41 17.44 -4.91 -6.74
CA LEU A 41 17.56 -5.62 -5.46
C LEU A 41 18.40 -4.89 -4.42
N ASP A 42 19.39 -4.13 -4.87
CA ASP A 42 20.28 -3.29 -4.03
C ASP A 42 19.65 -1.94 -3.66
N GLY A 43 18.40 -1.69 -4.07
CA GLY A 43 17.68 -0.45 -3.81
C GLY A 43 17.95 0.68 -4.80
N GLY A 44 18.80 0.47 -5.79
CA GLY A 44 19.03 1.40 -6.89
C GLY A 44 17.84 1.49 -7.86
N TRP A 45 17.97 2.34 -8.87
CA TRP A 45 16.97 2.49 -9.93
C TRP A 45 17.61 2.29 -11.29
N GLN A 46 17.06 1.36 -12.09
CA GLN A 46 17.49 1.08 -13.45
C GLN A 46 16.43 1.57 -14.44
N PRO A 47 16.80 2.43 -15.42
CA PRO A 47 15.90 2.76 -16.52
C PRO A 47 15.52 1.51 -17.31
N ILE A 48 14.23 1.31 -17.54
CA ILE A 48 13.70 0.17 -18.30
C ILE A 48 12.97 0.59 -19.58
N TYR A 49 12.65 1.88 -19.70
CA TYR A 49 11.99 2.43 -20.88
C TYR A 49 12.26 3.92 -21.04
N ARG A 50 12.47 4.34 -22.29
CA ARG A 50 12.38 5.74 -22.73
C ARG A 50 11.53 5.81 -23.98
N PRO A 51 10.81 6.93 -24.22
CA PRO A 51 10.04 7.12 -25.46
C PRO A 51 10.91 6.90 -26.70
N GLY A 52 10.43 6.06 -27.63
CA GLY A 52 11.19 5.69 -28.83
C GLY A 52 12.14 4.51 -28.68
N GLU A 53 12.35 4.00 -27.47
CA GLU A 53 13.18 2.82 -27.21
C GLU A 53 12.33 1.58 -26.92
N ALA A 54 12.94 0.40 -27.06
CA ALA A 54 12.29 -0.85 -26.65
C ALA A 54 12.23 -0.95 -25.11
N LEU A 55 11.10 -1.43 -24.57
CA LEU A 55 10.95 -1.74 -23.16
C LEU A 55 11.86 -2.92 -22.78
N GLN A 56 12.70 -2.72 -21.76
CA GLN A 56 13.65 -3.70 -21.24
C GLN A 56 13.43 -3.92 -19.73
N PRO A 57 12.35 -4.58 -19.31
CA PRO A 57 12.06 -4.79 -17.90
C PRO A 57 13.08 -5.77 -17.30
N ALA A 58 13.57 -5.46 -16.11
CA ALA A 58 14.28 -6.42 -15.29
C ALA A 58 13.28 -7.46 -14.71
N PRO A 59 13.74 -8.69 -14.41
CA PRO A 59 12.90 -9.68 -13.76
C PRO A 59 12.31 -9.10 -12.46
N PRO A 60 11.03 -9.37 -12.17
CA PRO A 60 10.47 -8.97 -10.89
C PRO A 60 11.16 -9.73 -9.75
N PHE A 61 11.36 -9.06 -8.63
CA PHE A 61 11.94 -9.68 -7.45
C PHE A 61 10.98 -9.61 -6.27
N VAL A 62 11.12 -10.56 -5.35
CA VAL A 62 10.44 -10.54 -4.07
C VAL A 62 11.36 -9.87 -3.07
N PRO A 63 11.04 -8.68 -2.58
CA PRO A 63 11.87 -8.02 -1.60
C PRO A 63 11.86 -8.81 -0.29
N LYS A 64 13.05 -9.00 0.31
CA LYS A 64 13.17 -9.68 1.60
C LYS A 64 13.10 -8.65 2.72
N PRO A 65 12.26 -8.85 3.74
CA PRO A 65 12.25 -7.96 4.89
C PRO A 65 13.61 -8.02 5.60
N PRO A 66 14.16 -6.89 6.02
CA PRO A 66 15.34 -6.88 6.90
C PRO A 66 14.98 -7.49 8.26
N PRO A 67 15.97 -7.72 9.16
CA PRO A 67 15.68 -8.12 10.53
C PRO A 67 14.66 -7.20 11.19
N CYS A 68 13.78 -7.75 12.03
CA CYS A 68 12.82 -6.95 12.78
C CYS A 68 13.55 -5.94 13.66
N PRO A 69 13.24 -4.65 13.58
CA PRO A 69 13.91 -3.65 14.39
C PRO A 69 13.44 -3.69 15.84
N GLU A 70 14.29 -3.27 16.79
CA GLU A 70 13.92 -3.17 18.21
C GLU A 70 12.81 -2.13 18.47
N ARG A 71 12.69 -1.14 17.59
CA ARG A 71 11.65 -0.12 17.61
C ARG A 71 11.16 0.15 16.19
N LEU A 72 9.87 0.25 16.04
CA LEU A 72 9.23 0.51 14.76
C LEU A 72 8.31 1.71 14.87
N THR A 73 8.45 2.65 13.94
CA THR A 73 7.45 3.70 13.72
C THR A 73 6.73 3.42 12.41
N VAL A 74 5.43 3.23 12.48
CA VAL A 74 4.56 3.15 11.31
C VAL A 74 4.02 4.54 11.03
N LEU A 75 4.39 5.10 9.89
CA LEU A 75 3.93 6.41 9.43
C LEU A 75 2.75 6.24 8.47
N LEU A 76 1.63 6.85 8.83
CA LEU A 76 0.43 6.93 7.99
C LEU A 76 0.47 8.24 7.21
N GLU A 77 1.06 8.22 6.02
CA GLU A 77 1.22 9.41 5.17
C GLU A 77 -0.08 9.79 4.46
N THR A 78 -0.91 8.79 4.15
CA THR A 78 -2.22 8.96 3.52
C THR A 78 -3.34 8.49 4.44
N PRO A 79 -4.60 8.97 4.27
CA PRO A 79 -5.70 8.67 5.16
C PRO A 79 -6.02 7.17 5.26
N LEU A 80 -5.64 6.55 6.37
CA LEU A 80 -5.95 5.15 6.67
C LEU A 80 -7.40 5.02 7.16
N ARG A 81 -8.21 4.24 6.46
CA ARG A 81 -9.61 3.97 6.80
C ARG A 81 -9.79 2.55 7.29
N LEU A 82 -9.74 2.37 8.60
CA LEU A 82 -10.05 1.08 9.23
C LEU A 82 -11.51 1.03 9.67
N ARG A 83 -12.11 -0.14 9.60
CA ARG A 83 -13.44 -0.42 10.16
C ARG A 83 -13.33 -1.41 11.29
N LEU A 84 -14.04 -1.11 12.36
CA LEU A 84 -14.28 -2.03 13.47
C LEU A 84 -15.78 -2.04 13.75
N ALA A 85 -16.40 -3.22 13.79
CA ALA A 85 -17.85 -3.38 13.96
C ALA A 85 -18.67 -2.42 13.06
N GLU A 86 -18.35 -2.42 11.75
CA GLU A 86 -19.01 -1.62 10.70
C GLU A 86 -18.83 -0.10 10.79
N LYS A 87 -18.16 0.42 11.83
CA LYS A 87 -17.87 1.85 11.99
C LYS A 87 -16.42 2.17 11.61
N LEU A 88 -16.19 3.37 11.08
CA LEU A 88 -14.84 3.87 10.88
C LEU A 88 -14.17 4.12 12.23
N MET A 89 -12.92 3.68 12.36
CA MET A 89 -12.12 3.82 13.57
C MET A 89 -11.54 5.22 13.65
N GLY A 90 -11.82 5.93 14.73
CA GLY A 90 -11.19 7.20 15.07
C GLY A 90 -9.81 7.04 15.71
N ALA A 91 -9.10 8.16 15.90
CA ALA A 91 -7.76 8.16 16.47
C ALA A 91 -7.69 7.55 17.88
N ASP A 92 -8.62 7.90 18.74
CA ASP A 92 -8.66 7.43 20.14
C ASP A 92 -9.01 5.93 20.26
N ALA A 93 -9.64 5.37 19.23
CA ALA A 93 -10.04 3.96 19.19
C ALA A 93 -9.02 3.08 18.46
N PHE A 94 -7.89 3.65 18.01
CA PHE A 94 -6.90 2.91 17.23
C PHE A 94 -6.36 1.71 18.00
N GLN A 95 -6.31 0.56 17.32
CA GLN A 95 -5.74 -0.68 17.84
C GLN A 95 -4.90 -1.36 16.75
N PHE A 96 -3.70 -1.79 17.12
CA PHE A 96 -2.79 -2.50 16.20
C PHE A 96 -3.45 -3.74 15.57
N GLY A 97 -4.20 -4.50 16.33
CA GLY A 97 -4.90 -5.70 15.83
C GLY A 97 -5.83 -5.41 14.66
N ALA A 98 -6.52 -4.27 14.66
CA ALA A 98 -7.39 -3.88 13.55
C ALA A 98 -6.60 -3.50 12.29
N LEU A 99 -5.49 -2.78 12.44
CA LEU A 99 -4.57 -2.49 11.34
C LEU A 99 -4.01 -3.78 10.75
N PHE A 100 -3.49 -4.64 11.61
CA PHE A 100 -2.83 -5.88 11.19
C PHE A 100 -3.80 -6.86 10.51
N ALA A 101 -4.98 -7.08 11.09
CA ALA A 101 -5.99 -7.95 10.50
C ALA A 101 -6.42 -7.45 9.09
N ASN A 102 -6.54 -6.13 8.91
CA ASN A 102 -6.85 -5.54 7.62
C ASN A 102 -5.71 -5.75 6.60
N LEU A 103 -4.47 -5.52 7.02
CA LEU A 103 -3.28 -5.72 6.20
C LEU A 103 -3.10 -7.19 5.81
N LEU A 104 -3.21 -8.10 6.76
CA LEU A 104 -3.10 -9.55 6.54
C LEU A 104 -4.14 -10.05 5.53
N ARG A 105 -5.41 -9.62 5.70
CA ARG A 105 -6.48 -9.92 4.75
C ARG A 105 -6.15 -9.40 3.35
N ARG A 106 -5.65 -8.17 3.24
CA ARG A 106 -5.30 -7.58 1.95
C ARG A 106 -4.17 -8.34 1.27
N ILE A 107 -3.09 -8.67 1.99
CA ILE A 107 -1.97 -9.45 1.47
C ILE A 107 -2.47 -10.82 1.00
N SER A 108 -3.28 -11.50 1.81
CA SER A 108 -3.88 -12.79 1.45
C SER A 108 -4.67 -12.72 0.14
N LEU A 109 -5.54 -11.71 -0.01
CA LEU A 109 -6.31 -11.52 -1.24
C LEU A 109 -5.42 -11.22 -2.45
N LEU A 110 -4.40 -10.38 -2.28
CA LEU A 110 -3.46 -10.09 -3.37
C LEU A 110 -2.72 -11.36 -3.81
N ILE A 111 -2.29 -12.19 -2.88
CA ILE A 111 -1.62 -13.46 -3.20
C ILE A 111 -2.60 -14.43 -3.86
N THR A 112 -3.81 -14.61 -3.31
CA THR A 112 -4.83 -15.52 -3.86
C THR A 112 -5.18 -15.20 -5.31
N PHE A 113 -5.30 -13.90 -5.66
CA PHE A 113 -5.74 -13.52 -7.00
C PHE A 113 -4.62 -13.18 -7.98
N HIS A 114 -3.40 -12.94 -7.49
CA HIS A 114 -2.31 -12.39 -8.31
C HIS A 114 -0.97 -13.11 -8.16
N ALA A 115 -0.92 -14.24 -7.44
CA ALA A 115 0.27 -15.07 -7.34
C ALA A 115 -0.06 -16.54 -7.60
N ASP A 116 0.95 -17.34 -7.94
CA ASP A 116 0.79 -18.76 -8.25
C ASP A 116 0.89 -19.65 -6.99
N THR A 117 1.45 -19.11 -5.91
CA THR A 117 1.67 -19.84 -4.67
C THR A 117 0.78 -19.26 -3.57
N PRO A 118 -0.03 -20.07 -2.89
CA PRO A 118 -0.85 -19.60 -1.78
C PRO A 118 0.03 -19.12 -0.62
N LEU A 119 -0.50 -18.21 0.18
CA LEU A 119 0.11 -17.80 1.44
C LEU A 119 -0.24 -18.83 2.50
N GLU A 120 0.76 -19.61 2.92
CA GLU A 120 0.65 -20.52 4.05
C GLU A 120 0.96 -19.76 5.35
N ALA A 121 -0.08 -19.47 6.13
CA ALA A 121 0.05 -18.78 7.41
C ALA A 121 -1.09 -19.15 8.36
N ASP A 122 -0.82 -19.14 9.66
CA ASP A 122 -1.87 -19.23 10.67
C ASP A 122 -2.61 -17.88 10.80
N PHE A 123 -3.52 -17.64 9.87
CA PHE A 123 -4.30 -16.39 9.84
C PHE A 123 -5.06 -16.11 11.14
N ALA A 124 -5.62 -17.16 11.75
CA ALA A 124 -6.40 -17.03 12.98
C ALA A 124 -5.50 -16.71 14.17
N GLY A 125 -4.39 -17.41 14.29
CA GLY A 125 -3.40 -17.17 15.35
C GLY A 125 -2.77 -15.80 15.25
N LEU A 126 -2.28 -15.42 14.06
CA LEU A 126 -1.72 -14.09 13.80
C LEU A 126 -2.74 -12.98 14.07
N SER A 127 -3.98 -13.14 13.62
CA SER A 127 -5.01 -12.14 13.86
C SER A 127 -5.29 -11.99 15.36
N ARG A 128 -5.45 -13.09 16.12
CA ARG A 128 -5.64 -13.04 17.58
C ARG A 128 -4.45 -12.40 18.28
N ALA A 129 -3.23 -12.81 17.94
CA ALA A 129 -2.02 -12.28 18.54
C ALA A 129 -1.85 -10.79 18.26
N GLY A 130 -2.26 -10.31 17.09
CA GLY A 130 -2.22 -8.88 16.76
C GLY A 130 -3.01 -8.00 17.73
N TRP A 131 -4.07 -8.52 18.34
CA TRP A 131 -4.86 -7.77 19.35
C TRP A 131 -4.17 -7.66 20.71
N THR A 132 -3.12 -8.44 20.96
CA THR A 132 -2.32 -8.35 22.19
C THR A 132 -1.17 -7.37 22.09
N ILE A 133 -0.79 -6.97 20.87
CA ILE A 133 0.25 -5.97 20.63
C ILE A 133 -0.26 -4.60 21.05
N ARG A 134 0.50 -3.96 21.93
CA ARG A 134 0.21 -2.60 22.39
C ARG A 134 1.13 -1.62 21.69
N GLN A 135 0.55 -0.55 21.18
CA GLN A 135 1.34 0.60 20.74
C GLN A 135 1.94 1.32 21.96
N ARG A 136 3.19 1.69 21.83
CA ARG A 136 3.93 2.51 22.79
C ARG A 136 3.40 3.95 22.79
N ALA A 137 3.14 4.46 21.60
CA ALA A 137 2.49 5.75 21.38
C ALA A 137 1.72 5.71 20.05
N ALA A 138 0.66 6.49 19.97
CA ALA A 138 -0.08 6.73 18.73
C ALA A 138 -0.42 8.22 18.66
N ARG A 139 0.27 8.93 17.78
CA ARG A 139 0.02 10.34 17.49
C ARG A 139 -0.77 10.44 16.19
N LEU A 140 -2.06 10.10 16.29
CA LEU A 140 -2.96 10.03 15.16
C LEU A 140 -3.97 11.18 15.20
N ARG A 141 -4.38 11.64 14.01
CA ARG A 141 -5.48 12.58 13.85
C ARG A 141 -6.34 12.16 12.67
N TRP A 142 -7.60 12.52 12.71
CA TRP A 142 -8.48 12.37 11.57
C TRP A 142 -8.15 13.48 10.55
N HIS A 143 -7.92 13.08 9.31
CA HIS A 143 -7.74 13.99 8.16
C HIS A 143 -8.94 13.85 7.24
N GLU A 144 -9.72 14.92 7.13
CA GLU A 144 -10.81 14.98 6.17
C GLU A 144 -10.27 15.17 4.76
N TRP A 145 -10.76 14.34 3.86
CA TRP A 145 -10.49 14.44 2.45
C TRP A 145 -11.75 14.12 1.66
N THR A 146 -12.08 14.97 0.71
CA THR A 146 -13.25 14.83 -0.15
C THR A 146 -12.80 14.67 -1.59
N ARG A 147 -13.38 13.70 -2.28
CA ARG A 147 -13.13 13.43 -3.69
C ARG A 147 -14.45 13.52 -4.47
N TYR A 148 -14.43 14.20 -5.59
CA TYR A 148 -15.52 14.12 -6.56
C TYR A 148 -15.41 12.83 -7.39
N SER A 149 -16.51 12.11 -7.51
CA SER A 149 -16.64 10.91 -8.34
C SER A 149 -17.50 11.25 -9.57
N SER A 150 -16.87 11.40 -10.72
CA SER A 150 -17.58 11.65 -11.98
C SER A 150 -18.52 10.49 -12.37
N ARG A 151 -18.23 9.26 -11.95
CA ARG A 151 -19.11 8.12 -12.21
C ARG A 151 -20.39 8.15 -11.39
N GLN A 152 -20.35 8.69 -10.17
CA GLN A 152 -21.47 8.74 -9.24
C GLN A 152 -22.08 10.15 -9.16
N ASP A 153 -21.46 11.11 -9.84
CA ASP A 153 -21.82 12.54 -9.79
C ASP A 153 -21.98 13.04 -8.34
N ALA A 154 -21.04 12.65 -7.47
CA ALA A 154 -21.15 12.91 -6.04
C ALA A 154 -19.79 13.17 -5.39
N LEU A 155 -19.80 13.93 -4.30
CA LEU A 155 -18.67 14.11 -3.41
C LEU A 155 -18.57 12.91 -2.46
N LEU A 156 -17.44 12.22 -2.50
CA LEU A 156 -17.15 11.08 -1.63
C LEU A 156 -16.25 11.53 -0.48
N GLN A 157 -16.71 11.30 0.74
CA GLN A 157 -15.91 11.50 1.95
C GLN A 157 -14.88 10.38 2.07
N MET A 158 -13.60 10.74 1.98
CA MET A 158 -12.47 9.82 1.97
C MET A 158 -11.57 10.01 3.19
N GLY A 159 -12.02 10.76 4.20
CA GLY A 159 -11.27 11.02 5.42
C GLY A 159 -10.81 9.75 6.14
N GLY A 160 -9.70 9.81 6.84
CA GLY A 160 -9.10 8.70 7.57
C GLY A 160 -8.01 9.16 8.53
N LEU A 161 -7.34 8.20 9.17
CA LEU A 161 -6.27 8.45 10.12
C LEU A 161 -4.96 8.75 9.41
N VAL A 162 -4.27 9.80 9.84
CA VAL A 162 -2.88 10.12 9.49
C VAL A 162 -2.06 10.35 10.74
N GLY A 163 -0.74 10.14 10.65
CA GLY A 163 0.18 10.36 11.77
C GLY A 163 1.08 9.16 12.02
N GLU A 164 1.49 8.95 13.26
CA GLU A 164 2.53 8.01 13.64
C GLU A 164 2.06 7.04 14.71
N ILE A 165 2.53 5.80 14.61
CA ILE A 165 2.30 4.73 15.57
C ILE A 165 3.65 4.15 15.96
N GLU A 166 4.02 4.24 17.24
CA GLU A 166 5.25 3.65 17.76
C GLU A 166 4.96 2.27 18.37
N LEU A 167 5.77 1.29 17.99
CA LEU A 167 5.69 -0.09 18.46
C LEU A 167 7.05 -0.52 18.99
N ASP A 168 7.04 -1.30 20.08
CA ASP A 168 8.24 -2.03 20.50
C ASP A 168 8.42 -3.25 19.61
N GLY A 169 9.66 -3.56 19.21
CA GLY A 169 9.97 -4.69 18.34
C GLY A 169 9.73 -6.06 19.02
N THR A 170 9.77 -6.09 20.36
CA THR A 170 9.50 -7.32 21.12
C THR A 170 8.13 -7.89 20.82
N GLY A 171 8.10 -9.10 20.28
CA GLY A 171 6.87 -9.79 19.86
C GLY A 171 6.32 -9.34 18.51
N LEU A 172 7.02 -8.45 17.79
CA LEU A 172 6.64 -8.04 16.43
C LEU A 172 7.18 -8.97 15.34
N GLU A 173 8.09 -9.87 15.64
CA GLU A 173 8.76 -10.73 14.66
C GLU A 173 7.78 -11.49 13.75
N PRO A 174 6.66 -12.08 14.26
CA PRO A 174 5.69 -12.77 13.40
C PRO A 174 4.91 -11.82 12.48
N PHE A 175 4.80 -10.55 12.85
CA PHE A 175 4.04 -9.52 12.12
C PHE A 175 4.92 -8.73 11.15
N TRP A 176 6.23 -8.70 11.41
CA TRP A 176 7.18 -7.86 10.71
C TRP A 176 7.18 -8.03 9.18
N PRO A 177 7.20 -9.25 8.62
CA PRO A 177 7.18 -9.42 7.17
C PRO A 177 5.95 -8.79 6.51
N TYR A 178 4.79 -8.86 7.16
CA TYR A 178 3.54 -8.28 6.66
C TYR A 178 3.53 -6.76 6.79
N LEU A 179 4.00 -6.22 7.91
CA LEU A 179 4.15 -4.78 8.12
C LEU A 179 5.09 -4.18 7.08
N TRP A 180 6.20 -4.85 6.84
CA TRP A 180 7.17 -4.42 5.86
C TRP A 180 6.61 -4.45 4.43
N LEU A 181 5.87 -5.49 4.05
CA LEU A 181 5.14 -5.54 2.79
C LEU A 181 4.02 -4.48 2.71
N GLY A 182 3.49 -4.06 3.85
CA GLY A 182 2.41 -3.08 3.96
C GLY A 182 2.70 -1.75 3.27
N GLN A 183 3.97 -1.34 3.22
CA GLN A 183 4.36 -0.09 2.56
C GLN A 183 4.10 -0.08 1.04
N TRP A 184 3.97 -1.25 0.39
CA TRP A 184 3.60 -1.35 -1.02
C TRP A 184 2.18 -1.86 -1.25
N THR A 185 1.67 -2.70 -0.35
CA THR A 185 0.32 -3.27 -0.48
C THR A 185 -0.75 -2.33 0.04
N HIS A 186 -0.37 -1.37 0.90
CA HIS A 186 -1.25 -0.49 1.65
C HIS A 186 -2.23 -1.25 2.55
N ALA A 187 -2.99 -0.55 3.35
CA ALA A 187 -4.02 -1.10 4.22
C ALA A 187 -5.27 -0.21 4.20
N GLY A 188 -6.38 -0.71 4.73
CA GLY A 188 -7.59 0.06 4.87
C GLY A 188 -8.56 -0.01 3.70
N LYS A 189 -9.73 0.59 3.90
CA LYS A 189 -10.77 0.71 2.88
C LYS A 189 -10.39 1.76 1.85
N GLY A 190 -10.44 1.42 0.59
CA GLY A 190 -10.11 2.35 -0.50
C GLY A 190 -8.61 2.47 -0.77
N ALA A 191 -7.79 1.54 -0.29
CA ALA A 191 -6.33 1.52 -0.42
C ALA A 191 -5.78 1.63 -1.87
N VAL A 192 -6.62 1.48 -2.89
CA VAL A 192 -6.26 1.71 -4.30
C VAL A 192 -6.40 3.18 -4.72
N MET A 193 -6.83 4.02 -3.83
CA MET A 193 -7.08 5.46 -4.09
C MET A 193 -6.11 6.37 -3.31
N GLY A 194 -5.13 5.80 -2.65
CA GLY A 194 -4.17 6.47 -1.80
C GLY A 194 -4.38 6.22 -0.34
#